data_b66fb21c96dc4aa61b04bf6022995212
#
_entry.id   b66fb21c96dc4aa61b04bf6022995212
#
_cell.length_a   1.000
_cell.length_b   1.000
_cell.length_c   1.000
_cell.angle_alpha   90.00
_cell.angle_beta   90.00
_cell.angle_gamma   90.00
#
_symmetry.space_group_name_H-M   'P 1'
#
loop_
_entity.id
_entity.type
_entity.pdbx_description
1 polymer ?
#
loop_
_entity_poly.entity_id
_entity_poly.type
_entity_poly.pdbx_seq_one_letter_code
_entity_poly.pdbx_strand_id
1 'polypeptide(L)'
;SRTSLNKDHCGFVNMELPLTVNSLLSGHIVQGHVDGVIELDEVTKLDNELWNFHFKYADEKYIVDKGSITINGISLTVVEPDKDKFSVAVIEETYKRTNLKHLKINSSVNVEYDIVIKYLEKLNYDK
;
A
#
# COMPACT_ATOMS: atom_id res chain seq x y z
N SER A 1 -5.29 10.64 14.87
CA SER A 1 -4.13 10.09 14.21
C SER A 1 -4.51 9.38 12.93
N ARG A 2 -3.68 9.49 11.92
CA ARG A 2 -3.89 8.82 10.64
C ARG A 2 -3.22 7.47 10.54
N THR A 3 -2.63 6.99 11.61
CA THR A 3 -1.88 5.73 11.54
C THR A 3 -2.67 4.58 12.13
N SER A 4 -2.44 3.40 11.60
CA SER A 4 -3.04 2.18 12.13
C SER A 4 -2.43 1.75 13.45
N LEU A 5 -1.27 2.29 13.81
CA LEU A 5 -0.61 1.95 15.06
C LEU A 5 -1.44 2.29 16.29
N ASN A 6 -2.31 3.27 16.17
CA ASN A 6 -3.19 3.66 17.27
C ASN A 6 -4.47 2.85 17.32
N LYS A 7 -4.78 2.09 16.28
CA LYS A 7 -6.00 1.31 16.17
C LYS A 7 -5.76 -0.18 16.25
N ASP A 8 -4.64 -0.61 15.76
CA ASP A 8 -4.33 -2.01 15.58
C ASP A 8 -3.27 -2.43 16.58
N HIS A 9 -3.61 -3.40 17.40
CA HIS A 9 -2.74 -3.89 18.46
C HIS A 9 -2.03 -5.18 18.06
N CYS A 10 -1.74 -5.36 16.79
CA CYS A 10 -1.10 -6.58 16.31
C CYS A 10 0.31 -6.79 16.85
N GLY A 11 0.97 -5.75 17.31
CA GLY A 11 2.31 -5.87 17.87
C GLY A 11 3.43 -5.97 16.85
N PHE A 12 3.11 -5.93 15.56
CA PHE A 12 4.10 -6.00 14.49
C PHE A 12 4.10 -4.72 13.69
N VAL A 13 5.28 -4.18 13.44
CA VAL A 13 5.47 -3.03 12.56
C VAL A 13 6.64 -3.34 11.63
N ASN A 14 6.64 -2.72 10.48
CA ASN A 14 7.76 -2.85 9.56
C ASN A 14 8.87 -1.91 9.98
N MET A 15 10.02 -2.48 10.25
CA MET A 15 11.21 -1.75 10.68
C MET A 15 12.11 -1.55 9.48
N GLU A 16 11.76 -0.60 8.64
CA GLU A 16 12.55 -0.31 7.46
C GLU A 16 13.54 0.81 7.72
N LEU A 17 14.71 0.68 7.09
CA LEU A 17 15.71 1.73 7.15
C LEU A 17 15.21 2.95 6.38
N PRO A 18 15.65 4.17 6.76
CA PRO A 18 15.32 5.35 5.99
C PRO A 18 15.71 5.20 4.53
N LEU A 19 14.89 5.76 3.65
CA LEU A 19 15.17 5.69 2.23
C LEU A 19 16.45 6.42 1.88
N THR A 20 17.25 5.79 1.05
CA THR A 20 18.41 6.39 0.41
C THR A 20 18.14 6.49 -1.08
N VAL A 21 19.02 7.16 -1.81
CA VAL A 21 18.92 7.22 -3.27
C VAL A 21 18.89 5.81 -3.86
N ASN A 22 19.68 4.90 -3.30
CA ASN A 22 19.72 3.52 -3.78
C ASN A 22 18.42 2.77 -3.50
N SER A 23 17.76 3.07 -2.40
CA SER A 23 16.48 2.44 -2.07
C SER A 23 15.39 2.81 -3.05
N LEU A 24 15.47 3.98 -3.67
CA LEU A 24 14.48 4.42 -4.64
C LEU A 24 14.51 3.60 -5.93
N LEU A 25 15.59 2.88 -6.20
CA LEU A 25 15.71 2.06 -7.40
C LEU A 25 14.84 0.82 -7.37
N SER A 26 14.46 0.35 -6.19
CA SER A 26 13.67 -0.88 -6.04
C SER A 26 12.17 -0.61 -5.84
N GLY A 27 11.76 0.66 -5.83
CA GLY A 27 10.38 1.02 -5.63
C GLY A 27 10.14 2.45 -6.09
N HIS A 28 9.04 3.01 -5.68
CA HIS A 28 8.74 4.41 -5.94
C HIS A 28 9.20 5.28 -4.78
N ILE A 29 9.09 6.60 -4.95
CA ILE A 29 9.45 7.56 -3.91
C ILE A 29 8.43 7.45 -2.77
N VAL A 30 8.92 7.07 -1.59
CA VAL A 30 8.09 6.99 -0.38
C VAL A 30 8.55 8.07 0.58
N GLN A 31 7.67 8.99 0.90
CA GLN A 31 8.02 10.16 1.71
C GLN A 31 7.75 9.98 3.20
N GLY A 32 7.09 8.90 3.58
CA GLY A 32 6.74 8.67 4.98
C GLY A 32 5.54 9.47 5.46
N HIS A 33 4.78 10.05 4.56
CA HIS A 33 3.57 10.81 4.89
C HIS A 33 2.34 9.94 4.68
N VAL A 34 1.77 9.46 5.78
CA VAL A 34 0.55 8.64 5.71
C VAL A 34 -0.62 9.52 5.26
N ASP A 35 -1.26 9.12 4.17
CA ASP A 35 -2.42 9.84 3.64
C ASP A 35 -3.74 9.41 4.26
N GLY A 36 -3.81 8.18 4.76
CA GLY A 36 -5.03 7.69 5.36
C GLY A 36 -4.88 6.27 5.87
N VAL A 37 -6.00 5.71 6.29
CA VAL A 37 -6.09 4.34 6.79
C VAL A 37 -7.17 3.63 5.99
N ILE A 38 -6.85 2.44 5.50
CA ILE A 38 -7.80 1.61 4.75
C ILE A 38 -7.87 0.23 5.39
N GLU A 39 -8.83 -0.57 4.97
CA GLU A 39 -9.04 -1.88 5.54
C GLU A 39 -8.76 -2.99 4.54
N LEU A 40 -8.16 -4.06 5.04
CA LEU A 40 -7.95 -5.28 4.27
C LEU A 40 -9.29 -6.00 4.11
N ASP A 41 -9.65 -6.30 2.86
CA ASP A 41 -10.89 -6.98 2.54
C ASP A 41 -10.71 -8.49 2.35
N GLU A 42 -9.65 -8.88 1.64
CA GLU A 42 -9.42 -10.29 1.31
C GLU A 42 -7.96 -10.51 0.97
N VAL A 43 -7.49 -11.73 1.16
CA VAL A 43 -6.15 -12.16 0.75
C VAL A 43 -6.30 -13.41 -0.09
N THR A 44 -5.72 -13.41 -1.30
CA THR A 44 -5.76 -14.54 -2.20
C THR A 44 -4.33 -14.95 -2.56
N LYS A 45 -4.03 -16.23 -2.41
CA LYS A 45 -2.75 -16.76 -2.85
C LYS A 45 -2.90 -17.31 -4.27
N LEU A 46 -2.04 -16.86 -5.17
CA LEU A 46 -2.03 -17.30 -6.55
C LEU A 46 -0.99 -18.41 -6.75
N ASP A 47 -1.06 -19.10 -7.90
CA ASP A 47 -0.24 -20.28 -8.14
C ASP A 47 1.26 -20.00 -8.18
N ASN A 48 1.70 -18.85 -8.59
CA ASN A 48 3.11 -18.55 -8.80
C ASN A 48 3.79 -17.95 -7.57
N GLU A 49 3.37 -18.36 -6.39
CA GLU A 49 3.88 -17.81 -5.13
C GLU A 49 3.64 -16.30 -5.03
N LEU A 50 2.61 -15.84 -5.69
CA LEU A 50 2.16 -14.46 -5.59
C LEU A 50 0.94 -14.40 -4.69
N TRP A 51 0.83 -13.28 -4.00
CA TRP A 51 -0.32 -13.00 -3.16
C TRP A 51 -1.01 -11.75 -3.67
N ASN A 52 -2.34 -11.74 -3.65
CA ASN A 52 -3.12 -10.53 -3.89
C ASN A 52 -3.79 -10.13 -2.59
N PHE A 53 -3.48 -8.92 -2.15
CA PHE A 53 -4.15 -8.32 -1.00
C PHE A 53 -5.17 -7.33 -1.53
N HIS A 54 -6.43 -7.53 -1.18
CA HIS A 54 -7.54 -6.71 -1.64
C HIS A 54 -7.93 -5.74 -0.55
N PHE A 55 -7.93 -4.45 -0.87
CA PHE A 55 -8.24 -3.39 0.09
C PHE A 55 -9.43 -2.58 -0.37
N LYS A 56 -10.14 -2.00 0.58
CA LYS A 56 -11.19 -1.04 0.31
C LYS A 56 -10.57 0.34 0.08
N TYR A 57 -11.13 1.10 -0.84
CA TYR A 57 -10.61 2.41 -1.18
C TYR A 57 -10.72 3.40 -0.03
N ALA A 58 -9.70 4.23 0.10
CA ALA A 58 -9.77 5.46 0.87
C ALA A 58 -10.03 6.65 -0.06
N ASP A 59 -9.35 6.71 -1.19
CA ASP A 59 -9.51 7.78 -2.17
C ASP A 59 -9.12 7.24 -3.56
N GLU A 60 -10.14 6.92 -4.37
CA GLU A 60 -9.93 6.25 -5.65
C GLU A 60 -9.15 7.06 -6.68
N LYS A 61 -9.17 8.39 -6.58
CA LYS A 61 -8.48 9.22 -7.57
C LYS A 61 -6.97 9.04 -7.60
N TYR A 62 -6.40 8.49 -6.54
CA TYR A 62 -4.97 8.23 -6.45
C TYR A 62 -4.61 6.77 -6.71
N ILE A 63 -5.59 5.94 -7.01
CA ILE A 63 -5.39 4.51 -7.26
C ILE A 63 -5.40 4.27 -8.76
N VAL A 64 -4.25 3.91 -9.30
CA VAL A 64 -4.07 3.73 -10.74
C VAL A 64 -3.58 2.32 -11.00
N ASP A 65 -4.19 1.63 -11.97
CA ASP A 65 -3.79 0.28 -12.36
C ASP A 65 -2.31 0.28 -12.76
N LYS A 66 -1.56 -0.64 -12.19
CA LYS A 66 -0.11 -0.75 -12.35
C LYS A 66 0.68 0.41 -11.75
N GLY A 67 0.01 1.31 -11.07
CA GLY A 67 0.66 2.36 -10.31
C GLY A 67 1.20 1.85 -8.99
N SER A 68 1.90 2.72 -8.28
CA SER A 68 2.51 2.38 -6.99
C SER A 68 1.68 2.91 -5.83
N ILE A 69 1.72 2.17 -4.74
CA ILE A 69 1.09 2.57 -3.49
C ILE A 69 1.95 2.03 -2.35
N THR A 70 1.92 2.71 -1.23
CA THR A 70 2.66 2.27 -0.04
C THR A 70 1.67 1.86 1.03
N ILE A 71 1.77 0.61 1.47
CA ILE A 71 0.92 0.04 2.52
C ILE A 71 1.82 -0.30 3.70
N ASN A 72 1.56 0.31 4.84
CA ASN A 72 2.37 0.12 6.06
C ASN A 72 3.88 0.26 5.79
N GLY A 73 4.25 1.23 4.95
CA GLY A 73 5.64 1.48 4.62
C GLY A 73 6.22 0.61 3.50
N ILE A 74 5.42 -0.29 2.94
CA ILE A 74 5.86 -1.21 1.89
C ILE A 74 5.37 -0.73 0.54
N SER A 75 6.29 -0.54 -0.42
CA SER A 75 5.96 -0.14 -1.78
C SER A 75 5.43 -1.34 -2.56
N LEU A 76 4.23 -1.20 -3.10
CA LEU A 76 3.54 -2.28 -3.80
C LEU A 76 2.93 -1.76 -5.10
N THR A 77 2.58 -2.68 -5.99
CA THR A 77 1.96 -2.36 -7.27
C THR A 77 0.46 -2.62 -7.22
N VAL A 78 -0.31 -1.62 -7.63
CA VAL A 78 -1.77 -1.73 -7.71
C VAL A 78 -2.15 -2.61 -8.91
N VAL A 79 -3.08 -3.52 -8.67
CA VAL A 79 -3.58 -4.45 -9.68
C VAL A 79 -5.10 -4.42 -9.66
N GLU A 80 -5.69 -4.30 -10.84
CA GLU A 80 -7.13 -4.42 -11.05
C GLU A 80 -7.98 -3.56 -10.09
N PRO A 81 -7.77 -2.23 -10.08
CA PRO A 81 -8.63 -1.37 -9.28
C PRO A 81 -10.06 -1.37 -9.81
N ASP A 82 -11.01 -1.31 -8.90
CA ASP A 82 -12.43 -1.23 -9.20
C ASP A 82 -12.99 -0.04 -8.41
N LYS A 83 -14.29 0.22 -8.47
CA LYS A 83 -14.88 1.38 -7.81
C LYS A 83 -14.68 1.43 -6.31
N ASP A 84 -14.79 0.28 -5.66
CA ASP A 84 -14.77 0.21 -4.20
C ASP A 84 -13.55 -0.50 -3.64
N LYS A 85 -12.75 -1.12 -4.49
CA LYS A 85 -11.66 -1.97 -4.06
C LYS A 85 -10.49 -1.91 -5.02
N PHE A 86 -9.33 -2.20 -4.50
CA PHE A 86 -8.15 -2.43 -5.32
C PHE A 86 -7.34 -3.57 -4.73
N SER A 87 -6.46 -4.12 -5.53
CA SER A 87 -5.58 -5.20 -5.09
C SER A 87 -4.13 -4.75 -5.22
N VAL A 88 -3.26 -5.35 -4.44
CA VAL A 88 -1.82 -5.19 -4.62
C VAL A 88 -1.19 -6.58 -4.77
N ALA A 89 -0.21 -6.67 -5.67
CA ALA A 89 0.53 -7.91 -5.88
C ALA A 89 1.70 -7.95 -4.90
N VAL A 90 1.83 -9.05 -4.19
CA VAL A 90 2.87 -9.25 -3.19
C VAL A 90 3.62 -10.53 -3.52
N ILE A 91 4.93 -10.43 -3.76
CA ILE A 91 5.76 -11.60 -3.99
C ILE A 91 6.02 -12.32 -2.67
N GLU A 92 6.35 -13.61 -2.76
CA GLU A 92 6.55 -14.46 -1.59
C GLU A 92 7.59 -13.88 -0.62
N GLU A 93 8.68 -13.35 -1.14
CA GLU A 93 9.71 -12.77 -0.29
C GLU A 93 9.20 -11.59 0.53
N THR A 94 8.46 -10.70 -0.10
CA THR A 94 7.86 -9.55 0.60
C THR A 94 6.84 -10.03 1.62
N TYR A 95 6.04 -11.02 1.27
CA TYR A 95 5.06 -11.60 2.18
C TYR A 95 5.74 -12.14 3.44
N LYS A 96 6.85 -12.84 3.28
CA LYS A 96 7.56 -13.44 4.42
C LYS A 96 8.33 -12.45 5.26
N ARG A 97 8.87 -11.40 4.64
CA ARG A 97 9.78 -10.47 5.31
C ARG A 97 9.11 -9.26 5.95
N THR A 98 7.83 -9.09 5.71
CA THR A 98 7.09 -7.94 6.23
C THR A 98 5.98 -8.39 7.15
N ASN A 99 5.26 -7.43 7.74
CA ASN A 99 4.13 -7.75 8.59
C ASN A 99 2.86 -8.07 7.80
N LEU A 100 2.91 -8.09 6.47
CA LEU A 100 1.73 -8.38 5.65
C LEU A 100 1.14 -9.74 5.98
N LYS A 101 1.98 -10.74 6.24
CA LYS A 101 1.51 -12.09 6.58
C LYS A 101 0.71 -12.15 7.88
N HIS A 102 0.81 -11.14 8.73
CA HIS A 102 0.10 -11.08 9.99
C HIS A 102 -1.21 -10.30 9.91
N LEU A 103 -1.51 -9.70 8.77
CA LEU A 103 -2.74 -8.96 8.59
C LEU A 103 -3.94 -9.91 8.56
N LYS A 104 -4.99 -9.48 9.21
CA LYS A 104 -6.26 -10.21 9.22
C LYS A 104 -7.30 -9.42 8.43
N ILE A 105 -8.32 -10.12 7.96
CA ILE A 105 -9.44 -9.48 7.29
C ILE A 105 -10.01 -8.40 8.21
N ASN A 106 -10.30 -7.25 7.64
CA ASN A 106 -10.77 -6.03 8.33
C ASN A 106 -9.70 -5.31 9.15
N SER A 107 -8.45 -5.77 9.11
CA SER A 107 -7.34 -5.01 9.72
C SER A 107 -7.18 -3.66 9.01
N SER A 108 -6.85 -2.65 9.80
CA SER A 108 -6.54 -1.33 9.26
C SER A 108 -5.06 -1.25 8.88
N VAL A 109 -4.78 -0.62 7.77
CA VAL A 109 -3.41 -0.39 7.31
C VAL A 109 -3.24 1.07 6.95
N ASN A 110 -2.01 1.56 7.08
CA ASN A 110 -1.66 2.90 6.65
C ASN A 110 -1.43 2.91 5.15
N VAL A 111 -1.95 3.93 4.48
CA VAL A 111 -1.75 4.08 3.05
C VAL A 111 -1.07 5.40 2.76
N GLU A 112 -0.09 5.35 1.86
CA GLU A 112 0.53 6.54 1.29
C GLU A 112 0.42 6.41 -0.23
N TYR A 113 -0.19 7.40 -0.88
CA TYR A 113 -0.33 7.40 -2.33
C TYR A 113 0.96 7.88 -2.99
N ASP A 114 1.18 7.45 -4.22
CA ASP A 114 2.35 7.86 -5.00
C ASP A 114 2.34 9.39 -5.19
N ILE A 115 3.43 10.04 -4.79
CA ILE A 115 3.55 11.50 -4.89
C ILE A 115 3.44 11.98 -6.34
N VAL A 116 3.91 11.19 -7.28
CA VAL A 116 3.80 11.53 -8.71
C VAL A 116 2.34 11.55 -9.13
N ILE A 117 1.56 10.56 -8.69
CA ILE A 117 0.13 10.50 -8.99
C ILE A 117 -0.60 11.69 -8.35
N LYS A 118 -0.22 12.05 -7.13
CA LYS A 118 -0.80 13.22 -6.45
C LYS A 118 -0.57 14.51 -7.25
N TYR A 119 0.64 14.70 -7.77
CA TYR A 119 0.95 15.87 -8.57
C TYR A 119 0.19 15.88 -9.89
N LEU A 120 0.11 14.74 -10.54
CA LEU A 120 -0.65 14.64 -11.80
C LEU A 120 -2.13 14.94 -11.58
N GLU A 121 -2.69 14.44 -10.49
CA GLU A 121 -4.08 14.72 -10.16
C GLU A 121 -4.30 16.20 -9.88
N LYS A 122 -3.38 16.82 -9.16
CA LYS A 122 -3.46 18.24 -8.86
C LYS A 122 -3.41 19.08 -10.14
N LEU A 123 -2.52 18.75 -11.05
CA LEU A 123 -2.42 19.47 -12.33
C LEU A 123 -3.69 19.33 -13.15
N ASN A 124 -4.29 18.16 -13.14
CA ASN A 124 -5.53 17.92 -13.87
C ASN A 124 -6.71 18.69 -13.25
N TYR A 125 -6.73 18.78 -11.93
CA TYR A 125 -7.78 19.50 -11.22
C TYR A 125 -7.70 21.01 -11.44
N ASP A 126 -6.48 21.55 -11.52
CA ASP A 126 -6.25 23.00 -11.66
C ASP A 126 -6.47 23.51 -13.07
N LYS A 127 -6.77 22.62 -14.02
CA LYS A 127 -7.16 23.02 -15.36
C LYS A 127 -8.66 23.32 -15.40
#